data_4717848278a1821b00aeddfb9f945574
#
_entry.id   4717848278a1821b00aeddfb9f945574
#
_cell.length_a   1.000
_cell.length_b   1.000
_cell.length_c   1.000
_cell.angle_alpha   90.00
_cell.angle_beta   90.00
_cell.angle_gamma   90.00
#
_symmetry.space_group_name_H-M   'P 1'
#
loop_
_entity.id
_entity.type
_entity.pdbx_description
1 polymer ?
#
loop_
_entity_poly.entity_id
_entity_poly.type
_entity_poly.pdbx_seq_one_letter_code
_entity_poly.pdbx_strand_id
1 'polypeptide(L)'
;AQWGLASGDDDPRTSTPQTSMMWPRDTNLGLLLFEHVLAFQSARSAAVGIEVLEDQQAASFPLTEVSTEGRVTNVNALFPQIAWEPIDGLEFKLGVLLAWSAAPIIDPIQSTLAWDGESITDDLVNYHGGRPANFWGTEFDLGLRYRYRDFFQAVVEAAYLLPGEGLQDEHGDA
;
A
#
# COMPACT_ATOMS: atom_id res chain seq x y z
N ALA A 1 10.27 15.33 -8.31
CA ALA A 1 10.06 14.42 -7.17
C ALA A 1 8.65 14.59 -6.65
N GLN A 2 8.03 13.50 -6.26
CA GLN A 2 6.71 13.46 -5.62
C GLN A 2 6.87 12.89 -4.21
N TRP A 3 6.05 13.37 -3.29
CA TRP A 3 5.93 12.82 -1.95
C TRP A 3 4.45 12.67 -1.63
N GLY A 4 4.08 11.56 -1.03
CA GLY A 4 2.71 11.26 -0.67
C GLY A 4 2.62 10.72 0.74
N LEU A 5 1.62 11.18 1.48
CA LEU A 5 1.26 10.69 2.81
C LEU A 5 -0.23 10.39 2.84
N ALA A 6 -0.57 9.19 3.30
CA ALA A 6 -1.90 8.84 3.77
C ALA A 6 -1.76 8.27 5.17
N SER A 7 -2.35 8.91 6.16
CA SER A 7 -2.27 8.45 7.54
C SER A 7 -2.88 7.04 7.68
N GLY A 8 -2.31 6.25 8.57
CA GLY A 8 -2.91 5.03 9.07
C GLY A 8 -3.66 5.26 10.38
N ASP A 9 -4.19 4.20 10.93
CA ASP A 9 -4.77 4.16 12.27
C ASP A 9 -3.93 3.20 13.12
N ASP A 10 -3.40 3.71 14.22
CA ASP A 10 -2.56 2.95 15.16
C ASP A 10 -3.40 2.29 16.27
N ASP A 11 -4.69 2.58 16.32
CA ASP A 11 -5.64 1.93 17.22
C ASP A 11 -6.99 1.68 16.52
N PRO A 12 -7.13 0.55 15.80
CA PRO A 12 -8.31 0.24 14.99
C PRO A 12 -9.57 -0.05 15.79
N ARG A 13 -9.51 -0.03 17.12
CA ARG A 13 -10.68 -0.33 17.97
C ARG A 13 -11.78 0.70 17.80
N THR A 14 -13.02 0.25 17.84
CA THR A 14 -14.20 1.12 17.65
C THR A 14 -14.42 2.14 18.77
N SER A 15 -13.69 2.01 19.89
CA SER A 15 -13.75 2.96 21.01
C SER A 15 -12.87 4.19 20.81
N THR A 16 -12.01 4.19 19.80
CA THR A 16 -11.10 5.28 19.48
C THR A 16 -11.50 5.97 18.18
N PRO A 17 -11.16 7.27 17.98
CA PRO A 17 -11.40 7.95 16.73
C PRO A 17 -10.57 7.35 15.60
N GLN A 18 -11.16 7.07 14.45
CA GLN A 18 -10.43 6.68 13.26
C GLN A 18 -9.55 7.83 12.75
N THR A 19 -8.27 7.53 12.52
CA THR A 19 -7.28 8.50 12.03
C THR A 19 -6.79 8.20 10.61
N SER A 20 -7.21 7.08 10.00
CA SER A 20 -6.80 6.71 8.66
C SER A 20 -7.38 7.64 7.59
N MET A 21 -6.54 8.00 6.61
CA MET A 21 -6.91 8.76 5.44
C MET A 21 -6.64 7.94 4.18
N MET A 22 -7.53 8.02 3.20
CA MET A 22 -7.38 7.37 1.90
C MET A 22 -7.06 8.41 0.83
N TRP A 23 -6.15 8.06 -0.08
CA TRP A 23 -5.95 8.86 -1.28
C TRP A 23 -7.18 8.82 -2.19
N PRO A 24 -7.38 9.83 -3.05
CA PRO A 24 -8.36 9.73 -4.13
C PRO A 24 -8.12 8.47 -4.97
N ARG A 25 -9.19 7.88 -5.49
CA ARG A 25 -9.14 6.60 -6.22
C ARG A 25 -8.15 6.58 -7.38
N ASP A 26 -7.98 7.71 -8.06
CA ASP A 26 -7.10 7.83 -9.24
C ASP A 26 -5.66 8.28 -8.87
N THR A 27 -5.35 8.37 -7.59
CA THR A 27 -4.00 8.74 -7.14
C THR A 27 -3.15 7.49 -7.02
N ASN A 28 -2.14 7.39 -7.88
CA ASN A 28 -1.19 6.30 -7.89
C ASN A 28 0.24 6.80 -8.01
N LEU A 29 1.17 6.11 -7.36
CA LEU A 29 2.60 6.35 -7.45
C LEU A 29 3.29 5.07 -7.90
N GLY A 30 4.16 5.16 -8.90
CA GLY A 30 4.81 4.00 -9.48
C GLY A 30 3.87 3.15 -10.35
N LEU A 31 4.33 2.00 -10.79
CA LEU A 31 3.63 1.11 -11.72
C LEU A 31 3.20 -0.21 -11.07
N LEU A 32 3.83 -0.65 -9.99
CA LEU A 32 3.60 -1.95 -9.38
C LEU A 32 3.05 -1.86 -7.96
N LEU A 33 3.77 -1.19 -7.06
CA LEU A 33 3.53 -1.29 -5.62
C LEU A 33 2.10 -0.88 -5.24
N PHE A 34 1.65 0.27 -5.70
CA PHE A 34 0.32 0.77 -5.33
C PHE A 34 -0.80 0.23 -6.22
N GLU A 35 -0.53 0.03 -7.51
CA GLU A 35 -1.55 -0.40 -8.46
C GLU A 35 -1.84 -1.90 -8.37
N HIS A 36 -0.81 -2.73 -8.19
CA HIS A 36 -0.98 -4.18 -8.24
C HIS A 36 -0.82 -4.83 -6.87
N VAL A 37 0.21 -4.49 -6.09
CA VAL A 37 0.49 -5.17 -4.82
C VAL A 37 -0.48 -4.72 -3.73
N LEU A 38 -0.56 -3.42 -3.45
CA LEU A 38 -1.41 -2.92 -2.36
C LEU A 38 -2.90 -2.96 -2.68
N ALA A 39 -3.29 -2.81 -3.95
CA ALA A 39 -4.68 -3.01 -4.36
C ALA A 39 -5.15 -4.46 -4.11
N PHE A 40 -4.28 -5.43 -4.37
CA PHE A 40 -4.56 -6.84 -4.08
C PHE A 40 -4.65 -7.10 -2.57
N GLN A 41 -3.77 -6.51 -1.77
CA GLN A 41 -3.81 -6.60 -0.32
C GLN A 41 -5.11 -6.02 0.26
N SER A 42 -5.57 -4.90 -0.26
CA SER A 42 -6.85 -4.30 0.15
C SER A 42 -8.02 -5.26 -0.09
N ALA A 43 -8.04 -5.96 -1.23
CA ALA A 43 -9.06 -6.96 -1.52
C ALA A 43 -8.99 -8.17 -0.57
N ARG A 44 -7.77 -8.60 -0.21
CA ARG A 44 -7.56 -9.68 0.75
C ARG A 44 -8.02 -9.28 2.16
N SER A 45 -7.69 -8.09 2.62
CA SER A 45 -8.14 -7.60 3.93
C SER A 45 -9.65 -7.60 4.05
N ALA A 46 -10.37 -7.20 2.99
CA ALA A 46 -11.82 -7.26 2.97
C ALA A 46 -12.36 -8.70 3.10
N ALA A 47 -11.73 -9.68 2.42
CA ALA A 47 -12.13 -11.08 2.50
C ALA A 47 -11.88 -11.67 3.90
N VAL A 48 -10.71 -11.40 4.49
CA VAL A 48 -10.38 -11.82 5.86
C VAL A 48 -11.35 -11.20 6.86
N GLY A 49 -11.70 -9.95 6.69
CA GLY A 49 -12.65 -9.29 7.57
C GLY A 49 -14.04 -9.87 7.52
N ILE A 50 -14.55 -10.25 6.36
CA ILE A 50 -15.84 -10.96 6.24
C ILE A 50 -15.78 -12.29 6.98
N GLU A 51 -14.69 -13.04 6.81
CA GLU A 51 -14.47 -14.30 7.51
C GLU A 51 -14.49 -14.13 9.05
N VAL A 52 -13.81 -13.11 9.57
CA VAL A 52 -13.81 -12.78 11.00
C VAL A 52 -15.22 -12.45 11.49
N LEU A 53 -16.01 -11.67 10.73
CA LEU A 53 -17.40 -11.35 11.08
C LEU A 53 -18.29 -12.60 11.11
N GLU A 54 -18.12 -13.52 10.18
CA GLU A 54 -18.88 -14.76 10.10
C GLU A 54 -18.52 -15.75 11.21
N ASP A 55 -17.22 -15.99 11.40
CA ASP A 55 -16.73 -17.00 12.36
C ASP A 55 -16.91 -16.58 13.82
N GLN A 56 -16.72 -15.31 14.12
CA GLN A 56 -16.75 -14.80 15.49
C GLN A 56 -18.07 -14.13 15.87
N GLN A 57 -19.03 -14.08 14.95
CA GLN A 57 -20.31 -13.39 15.14
C GLN A 57 -20.13 -11.95 15.64
N ALA A 58 -19.04 -11.31 15.22
CA ALA A 58 -18.71 -9.95 15.63
C ALA A 58 -19.75 -8.97 15.07
N ALA A 59 -20.19 -8.03 15.93
CA ALA A 59 -21.18 -7.03 15.55
C ALA A 59 -20.62 -5.93 14.64
N SER A 60 -19.30 -5.79 14.58
CA SER A 60 -18.62 -4.78 13.77
C SER A 60 -17.25 -5.27 13.37
N PHE A 61 -16.75 -4.69 12.30
CA PHE A 61 -15.48 -4.99 11.68
C PHE A 61 -14.43 -3.94 12.10
N PRO A 62 -13.19 -4.31 12.44
CA PRO A 62 -12.16 -3.32 12.73
C PRO A 62 -11.99 -2.36 11.55
N LEU A 63 -11.94 -1.06 11.81
CA LEU A 63 -11.89 -0.04 10.76
C LEU A 63 -10.67 -0.12 9.85
N THR A 64 -9.57 -0.69 10.32
CA THR A 64 -8.38 -0.97 9.51
C THR A 64 -8.63 -2.00 8.41
N GLU A 65 -9.64 -2.84 8.57
CA GLU A 65 -9.99 -3.90 7.65
C GLU A 65 -11.10 -3.51 6.67
N VAL A 66 -11.60 -2.28 6.75
CA VAL A 66 -12.57 -1.77 5.77
C VAL A 66 -11.92 -1.72 4.40
N SER A 67 -12.58 -2.33 3.41
CA SER A 67 -12.10 -2.31 2.03
C SER A 67 -11.85 -0.88 1.56
N THR A 68 -10.65 -0.60 1.11
CA THR A 68 -10.28 0.69 0.52
C THR A 68 -10.73 0.81 -0.93
N GLU A 69 -11.30 -0.25 -1.51
CA GLU A 69 -11.66 -0.32 -2.94
C GLU A 69 -10.46 -0.02 -3.86
N GLY A 70 -9.28 -0.47 -3.49
CA GLY A 70 -8.03 -0.20 -4.18
C GLY A 70 -7.44 1.19 -3.94
N ARG A 71 -7.99 1.98 -3.01
CA ARG A 71 -7.39 3.26 -2.62
C ARG A 71 -6.22 3.03 -1.68
N VAL A 72 -5.21 3.88 -1.82
CA VAL A 72 -4.04 3.86 -0.95
C VAL A 72 -4.38 4.49 0.39
N THR A 73 -4.03 3.80 1.46
CA THR A 73 -4.09 4.27 2.86
C THR A 73 -2.84 3.83 3.60
N ASN A 74 -2.60 4.36 4.79
CA ASN A 74 -1.51 3.99 5.68
C ASN A 74 -0.13 3.98 4.99
N VAL A 75 0.19 5.05 4.25
CA VAL A 75 1.43 5.13 3.48
C VAL A 75 2.18 6.43 3.67
N ASN A 76 3.50 6.34 3.71
CA ASN A 76 4.43 7.43 3.47
C ASN A 76 5.32 7.02 2.30
N ALA A 77 5.28 7.77 1.20
CA ALA A 77 5.99 7.42 -0.02
C ALA A 77 6.80 8.59 -0.58
N LEU A 78 7.97 8.29 -1.12
CA LEU A 78 8.84 9.22 -1.81
C LEU A 78 9.15 8.69 -3.20
N PHE A 79 8.88 9.49 -4.24
CA PHE A 79 9.05 9.10 -5.63
C PHE A 79 9.84 10.17 -6.43
N PRO A 80 11.18 10.22 -6.30
CA PRO A 80 12.02 10.98 -7.22
C PRO A 80 11.99 10.41 -8.63
N GLN A 81 11.90 11.30 -9.62
CA GLN A 81 11.84 10.96 -11.04
C GLN A 81 12.75 11.89 -11.83
N ILE A 82 13.31 11.37 -12.91
CA ILE A 82 14.06 12.12 -13.92
C ILE A 82 13.43 11.83 -15.28
N ALA A 83 13.17 12.89 -16.05
CA ALA A 83 12.80 12.79 -17.45
C ALA A 83 13.91 13.42 -18.31
N TRP A 84 14.23 12.77 -19.42
CA TRP A 84 15.24 13.22 -20.37
C TRP A 84 14.73 13.02 -21.79
N GLU A 85 14.77 14.09 -22.58
CA GLU A 85 14.37 14.11 -23.97
C GLU A 85 15.61 14.39 -24.87
N PRO A 86 16.31 13.35 -25.33
CA PRO A 86 17.54 13.50 -26.13
C PRO A 86 17.30 14.07 -27.52
N ILE A 87 16.15 13.79 -28.10
CA ILE A 87 15.70 14.31 -29.40
C ILE A 87 14.19 14.60 -29.30
N ASP A 88 13.72 15.51 -30.13
CA ASP A 88 12.31 15.91 -30.16
C ASP A 88 11.38 14.69 -30.33
N GLY A 89 10.46 14.56 -29.43
CA GLY A 89 9.48 13.47 -29.38
C GLY A 89 9.93 12.15 -28.77
N LEU A 90 11.20 12.02 -28.32
CA LEU A 90 11.68 10.81 -27.63
C LEU A 90 12.01 11.14 -26.17
N GLU A 91 11.18 10.71 -25.24
CA GLU A 91 11.35 10.92 -23.79
C GLU A 91 11.67 9.60 -23.08
N PHE A 92 12.70 9.64 -22.25
CA PHE A 92 13.02 8.61 -21.25
C PHE A 92 12.62 9.12 -19.87
N LYS A 93 11.99 8.26 -19.07
CA LYS A 93 11.61 8.55 -17.70
C LYS A 93 12.15 7.45 -16.80
N LEU A 94 12.80 7.86 -15.72
CA LEU A 94 13.28 6.97 -14.67
C LEU A 94 12.68 7.42 -13.34
N GLY A 95 12.21 6.47 -12.54
CA GLY A 95 11.67 6.71 -11.20
C GLY A 95 12.23 5.71 -10.19
N VAL A 96 12.32 6.14 -8.94
CA VAL A 96 12.60 5.26 -7.80
C VAL A 96 11.56 5.56 -6.74
N LEU A 97 10.69 4.60 -6.46
CA LEU A 97 9.68 4.72 -5.42
C LEU A 97 10.16 4.02 -4.16
N LEU A 98 10.07 4.71 -3.04
CA LEU A 98 10.31 4.19 -1.69
C LEU A 98 9.03 4.36 -0.89
N ALA A 99 8.59 3.32 -0.18
CA ALA A 99 7.35 3.36 0.58
C ALA A 99 7.45 2.67 1.94
N TRP A 100 6.73 3.25 2.90
CA TRP A 100 6.63 2.76 4.28
C TRP A 100 5.19 2.84 4.75
N SER A 101 4.79 2.01 5.72
CA SER A 101 3.56 2.25 6.47
C SER A 101 3.69 3.54 7.30
N ALA A 102 2.61 4.30 7.38
CA ALA A 102 2.55 5.53 8.16
C ALA A 102 2.24 5.25 9.64
N ALA A 103 1.46 4.19 9.91
CA ALA A 103 1.16 3.67 11.24
C ALA A 103 1.45 2.15 11.28
N PRO A 104 1.63 1.57 12.46
CA PRO A 104 1.74 0.13 12.63
C PRO A 104 0.53 -0.60 12.03
N ILE A 105 0.76 -1.82 11.55
CA ILE A 105 -0.30 -2.71 11.08
C ILE A 105 -0.61 -3.69 12.19
N ILE A 106 -1.88 -3.86 12.51
CA ILE A 106 -2.38 -4.66 13.60
C ILE A 106 -3.13 -5.86 13.01
N ASP A 107 -2.92 -7.04 13.57
CA ASP A 107 -3.66 -8.23 13.20
C ASP A 107 -5.16 -8.03 13.49
N PRO A 108 -6.04 -8.13 12.48
CA PRO A 108 -7.47 -7.86 12.65
C PRO A 108 -8.16 -8.84 13.59
N ILE A 109 -7.70 -10.09 13.64
CA ILE A 109 -8.27 -11.14 14.49
C ILE A 109 -7.90 -10.85 15.94
N GLN A 110 -6.62 -10.59 16.21
CA GLN A 110 -6.14 -10.29 17.56
C GLN A 110 -6.72 -8.97 18.08
N SER A 111 -6.79 -7.93 17.24
CA SER A 111 -7.39 -6.65 17.64
C SER A 111 -8.88 -6.79 18.02
N THR A 112 -9.59 -7.73 17.42
CA THR A 112 -10.98 -8.03 17.78
C THR A 112 -11.06 -8.72 19.13
N LEU A 113 -10.13 -9.59 19.47
CA LEU A 113 -10.03 -10.26 20.77
C LEU A 113 -9.56 -9.31 21.89
N ALA A 114 -8.73 -8.34 21.57
CA ALA A 114 -8.23 -7.31 22.49
C ALA A 114 -9.32 -6.28 22.91
N TRP A 115 -10.54 -6.46 22.49
CA TRP A 115 -11.67 -5.55 22.76
C TRP A 115 -11.93 -5.29 24.25
N ASP A 116 -11.62 -6.25 25.10
CA ASP A 116 -11.87 -6.19 26.56
C ASP A 116 -10.77 -5.46 27.37
N GLY A 117 -9.93 -4.65 26.71
CA GLY A 117 -8.95 -3.79 27.38
C GLY A 117 -7.54 -4.36 27.44
N GLU A 118 -7.24 -5.42 26.74
CA GLU A 118 -5.89 -5.88 26.49
C GLU A 118 -5.12 -4.89 25.58
N SER A 119 -3.81 -4.96 25.63
CA SER A 119 -2.93 -4.14 24.79
C SER A 119 -2.93 -4.69 23.37
N ILE A 120 -3.00 -3.82 22.36
CA ILE A 120 -2.84 -4.20 20.95
C ILE A 120 -1.40 -4.08 20.46
N THR A 121 -0.47 -3.76 21.33
CA THR A 121 0.94 -3.55 20.95
C THR A 121 1.71 -4.84 20.74
N ASP A 122 1.20 -5.96 21.17
CA ASP A 122 1.70 -7.31 20.94
C ASP A 122 1.08 -7.99 19.72
N ASP A 123 0.03 -7.37 19.12
CA ASP A 123 -0.66 -7.84 17.93
C ASP A 123 -0.10 -7.24 16.63
N LEU A 124 1.07 -6.62 16.69
CA LEU A 124 1.66 -5.97 15.52
C LEU A 124 2.12 -7.01 14.49
N VAL A 125 1.78 -6.75 13.24
CA VAL A 125 2.13 -7.57 12.07
C VAL A 125 2.59 -6.67 10.92
N ASN A 126 2.96 -7.27 9.81
CA ASN A 126 3.12 -6.58 8.54
C ASN A 126 1.92 -6.85 7.60
N TYR A 127 1.98 -6.36 6.36
CA TYR A 127 0.92 -6.52 5.37
C TYR A 127 0.55 -7.97 5.04
N HIS A 128 1.44 -8.93 5.27
CA HIS A 128 1.22 -10.36 5.02
C HIS A 128 0.97 -11.17 6.29
N GLY A 129 0.83 -10.50 7.44
CA GLY A 129 0.68 -11.19 8.73
C GLY A 129 1.98 -11.74 9.29
N GLY A 130 3.12 -11.39 8.70
CA GLY A 130 4.45 -11.74 9.17
C GLY A 130 4.95 -10.79 10.28
N ARG A 131 6.26 -10.78 10.50
CA ARG A 131 6.88 -9.95 11.55
C ARG A 131 6.60 -8.47 11.33
N PRO A 132 6.37 -7.68 12.40
CA PRO A 132 6.16 -6.25 12.30
C PRO A 132 7.31 -5.57 11.56
N ALA A 133 6.99 -4.87 10.47
CA ALA A 133 7.95 -4.08 9.70
C ALA A 133 7.21 -2.99 8.91
N ASN A 134 7.84 -1.83 8.79
CA ASN A 134 7.20 -0.67 8.18
C ASN A 134 7.62 -0.45 6.72
N PHE A 135 8.79 -0.93 6.29
CA PHE A 135 9.32 -0.70 4.96
C PHE A 135 8.71 -1.68 3.95
N TRP A 136 7.94 -1.16 2.98
CA TRP A 136 7.29 -1.98 1.96
C TRP A 136 8.18 -2.32 0.80
N GLY A 137 9.17 -1.49 0.51
CA GLY A 137 10.13 -1.81 -0.54
C GLY A 137 10.56 -0.63 -1.39
N THR A 138 11.29 -0.97 -2.44
CA THR A 138 11.79 -0.04 -3.44
C THR A 138 11.34 -0.51 -4.81
N GLU A 139 10.69 0.38 -5.57
CA GLU A 139 10.30 0.14 -6.96
C GLU A 139 11.15 1.01 -7.89
N PHE A 140 11.56 0.43 -9.00
CA PHE A 140 12.29 1.11 -10.07
C PHE A 140 11.40 1.14 -11.31
N ASP A 141 11.09 2.33 -11.79
CA ASP A 141 10.26 2.54 -12.96
C ASP A 141 11.07 3.05 -14.14
N LEU A 142 10.80 2.51 -15.29
CA LEU A 142 11.33 2.94 -16.58
C LEU A 142 10.17 3.23 -17.53
N GLY A 143 10.16 4.43 -18.09
CA GLY A 143 9.23 4.82 -19.16
C GLY A 143 9.99 5.26 -20.41
N LEU A 144 9.51 4.83 -21.55
CA LEU A 144 9.93 5.29 -22.87
C LEU A 144 8.70 5.78 -23.62
N ARG A 145 8.70 7.04 -24.01
CA ARG A 145 7.65 7.64 -24.84
C ARG A 145 8.25 8.12 -26.14
N TYR A 146 7.66 7.69 -27.26
CA TYR A 146 7.99 8.20 -28.58
C TYR A 146 6.77 8.81 -29.22
N ARG A 147 6.86 10.08 -29.61
CA ARG A 147 5.83 10.82 -30.33
C ARG A 147 6.32 11.22 -31.71
N TYR A 148 5.62 10.75 -32.72
CA TYR A 148 5.89 11.14 -34.10
C TYR A 148 4.78 12.04 -34.61
N ARG A 149 5.09 13.32 -34.72
CA ARG A 149 4.14 14.39 -35.06
C ARG A 149 2.92 14.35 -34.11
N ASP A 150 1.74 14.73 -34.61
CA ASP A 150 0.54 14.83 -33.77
C ASP A 150 -0.39 13.60 -33.89
N PHE A 151 -0.01 12.58 -34.63
CA PHE A 151 -0.89 11.45 -34.91
C PHE A 151 -0.43 10.08 -34.43
N PHE A 152 0.82 9.96 -33.95
CA PHE A 152 1.32 8.69 -33.45
C PHE A 152 2.10 8.88 -32.13
N GLN A 153 1.73 8.08 -31.13
CA GLN A 153 2.47 7.98 -29.87
C GLN A 153 2.61 6.51 -29.51
N ALA A 154 3.83 6.10 -29.16
CA ALA A 154 4.12 4.82 -28.54
C ALA A 154 4.63 5.07 -27.13
N VAL A 155 4.19 4.25 -26.17
CA VAL A 155 4.64 4.26 -24.79
C VAL A 155 4.99 2.83 -24.39
N VAL A 156 6.15 2.66 -23.79
CA VAL A 156 6.60 1.40 -23.17
C VAL A 156 6.97 1.71 -21.73
N GLU A 157 6.42 0.97 -20.80
CA GLU A 157 6.69 1.10 -19.38
C GLU A 157 7.13 -0.24 -18.82
N ALA A 158 8.06 -0.20 -17.88
CA ALA A 158 8.54 -1.37 -17.16
C ALA A 158 8.84 -0.97 -15.72
N ALA A 159 8.56 -1.85 -14.79
CA ALA A 159 8.87 -1.65 -13.39
C ALA A 159 9.47 -2.92 -12.78
N TYR A 160 10.24 -2.71 -11.73
CA TYR A 160 10.83 -3.78 -10.93
C TYR A 160 10.72 -3.43 -9.45
N LEU A 161 10.02 -4.25 -8.69
CA LEU A 161 9.84 -4.10 -7.25
C LEU A 161 10.82 -5.00 -6.49
N LEU A 162 11.54 -4.40 -5.55
CA LEU A 162 12.28 -5.07 -4.49
C LEU A 162 11.43 -4.99 -3.22
N PRO A 163 10.73 -6.05 -2.83
CA PRO A 163 9.90 -6.05 -1.62
C PRO A 163 10.75 -5.79 -0.38
N GLY A 164 10.23 -5.00 0.53
CA GLY A 164 10.81 -4.78 1.85
C GLY A 164 10.25 -5.76 2.88
N GLU A 165 10.79 -5.70 4.09
CA GLU A 165 10.36 -6.57 5.20
C GLU A 165 8.86 -6.41 5.53
N GLY A 166 8.27 -5.25 5.23
CA GLY A 166 6.84 -5.00 5.42
C GLY A 166 5.92 -5.78 4.47
N LEU A 167 6.47 -6.41 3.42
CA LEU A 167 5.75 -7.25 2.47
C LEU A 167 6.17 -8.73 2.53
N GLN A 168 7.00 -9.13 3.49
CA GLN A 168 7.40 -10.53 3.67
C GLN A 168 6.36 -11.28 4.51
N ASP A 169 6.14 -12.55 4.17
CA ASP A 169 5.32 -13.44 4.97
C ASP A 169 6.06 -13.92 6.25
N GLU A 170 5.45 -14.83 7.00
CA GLU A 170 6.03 -15.42 8.21
C GLU A 170 7.31 -16.22 7.96
N HIS A 171 7.56 -16.64 6.72
CA HIS A 171 8.75 -17.38 6.28
C HIS A 171 9.84 -16.46 5.72
N GLY A 172 9.55 -15.17 5.52
CA GLY A 172 10.45 -14.17 4.93
C GLY A 172 10.38 -14.12 3.41
N ASP A 173 9.40 -14.77 2.80
CA ASP A 173 9.12 -14.73 1.37
C ASP A 173 8.19 -13.54 1.04
N ALA A 174 8.41 -12.88 -0.13
CA ALA A 174 7.64 -11.70 -0.54
C ALA A 174 7.17 -11.79 -2.00
#